data_d033287532d49447cdee100b485b4255
#
_entry.id   d033287532d49447cdee100b485b4255
#
_cell.length_a   1.000
_cell.length_b   1.000
_cell.length_c   1.000
_cell.angle_alpha   90.00
_cell.angle_beta   90.00
_cell.angle_gamma   90.00
#
_symmetry.space_group_name_H-M   'P 1'
#
loop_
_entity.id
_entity.type
_entity.pdbx_description
1 polymer ?
#
loop_
_entity_poly.entity_id
_entity_poly.type
_entity_poly.pdbx_seq_one_letter_code
_entity_poly.pdbx_strand_id
1 'polypeptide(L)'
;TAPDKFNILPVGSRIKQEDSLQEEITFEEKLEKVMLAEKVAREYDPRILKVQRSAYGDATSDVMIVSTEGVEAEYQSSYFQSYVIALAEEESQREEGFAFDVVRSFDKMNFRDIGEEAADKAVSMLGARPIASEKLPIILDREIAAEVLSVVAGILSARAVIKQKSLFADKVGQKVASPLVTIIDDGTMEGGISTAIVDDEGTPMQRTVLVDSGILLGYYHNSYTANRMGVTSTGNGTRYGSRSTVGCGPTNIYIQPGIANKEEMIDSLSRGLLINSVMGLHTANPISGDFS
;
A
#
# COMPACT_ATOMS: atom_id res chain seq x y z
N THR A 1 22.36 2.03 -30.83
CA THR A 1 22.13 1.99 -29.37
C THR A 1 22.50 0.60 -28.93
N ALA A 2 23.47 0.45 -27.99
CA ALA A 2 23.73 -0.85 -27.38
C ALA A 2 22.45 -1.41 -26.79
N PRO A 3 22.18 -2.73 -26.88
CA PRO A 3 21.03 -3.32 -26.25
C PRO A 3 21.07 -3.03 -24.74
N ASP A 4 19.91 -2.74 -24.15
CA ASP A 4 19.80 -2.52 -22.72
C ASP A 4 20.33 -3.77 -21.98
N LYS A 5 21.20 -3.57 -21.02
CA LYS A 5 21.64 -4.66 -20.15
C LYS A 5 20.52 -4.91 -19.12
N PHE A 6 19.83 -6.01 -19.29
CA PHE A 6 18.84 -6.45 -18.31
C PHE A 6 19.56 -7.17 -17.17
N ASN A 7 19.25 -6.79 -15.94
CA ASN A 7 19.69 -7.54 -14.75
C ASN A 7 18.65 -8.61 -14.42
N ILE A 8 18.45 -9.52 -15.37
CA ILE A 8 17.53 -10.64 -15.28
C ILE A 8 18.18 -11.81 -14.53
N LEU A 9 17.38 -12.78 -14.15
CA LEU A 9 17.88 -14.05 -13.63
C LEU A 9 18.95 -14.63 -14.54
N PRO A 10 19.99 -15.31 -14.00
CA PRO A 10 20.99 -15.98 -14.81
C PRO A 10 20.34 -16.88 -15.87
N VAL A 11 20.92 -16.92 -17.05
CA VAL A 11 20.46 -17.79 -18.16
C VAL A 11 20.27 -19.22 -17.67
N GLY A 12 19.09 -19.81 -17.94
CA GLY A 12 18.73 -21.15 -17.50
C GLY A 12 18.21 -21.25 -16.07
N SER A 13 17.99 -20.12 -15.38
CA SER A 13 17.30 -20.14 -14.09
C SER A 13 15.84 -20.51 -14.28
N ARG A 14 15.44 -21.63 -13.68
CA ARG A 14 14.05 -22.01 -13.55
C ARG A 14 13.66 -21.90 -12.09
N ILE A 15 12.77 -20.95 -11.79
CA ILE A 15 12.24 -20.77 -10.44
C ILE A 15 10.76 -21.10 -10.50
N LYS A 16 10.36 -22.06 -9.67
CA LYS A 16 8.96 -22.37 -9.42
C LYS A 16 8.67 -22.15 -7.95
N GLN A 17 7.69 -21.30 -7.66
CA GLN A 17 7.18 -21.09 -6.31
C GLN A 17 5.68 -21.37 -6.33
N GLU A 18 5.26 -22.29 -5.50
CA GLU A 18 3.84 -22.51 -5.20
C GLU A 18 3.53 -21.80 -3.89
N ASP A 19 2.50 -20.94 -3.89
CA ASP A 19 1.89 -20.52 -2.64
C ASP A 19 1.41 -21.78 -1.92
N SER A 20 1.62 -21.87 -0.61
CA SER A 20 1.11 -23.01 0.16
C SER A 20 -0.36 -23.17 -0.19
N LEU A 21 -0.72 -24.32 -0.76
CA LEU A 21 -2.09 -24.65 -1.14
C LEU A 21 -2.99 -24.30 0.03
N GLN A 22 -3.76 -23.23 -0.14
CA GLN A 22 -4.77 -22.90 0.86
C GLN A 22 -5.84 -23.99 0.76
N GLU A 23 -6.26 -24.51 1.91
CA GLU A 23 -7.41 -25.37 1.98
C GLU A 23 -8.55 -24.74 1.19
N GLU A 24 -9.30 -25.55 0.46
CA GLU A 24 -10.39 -25.08 -0.38
C GLU A 24 -11.48 -24.46 0.52
N ILE A 25 -11.47 -23.13 0.63
CA ILE A 25 -12.41 -22.39 1.48
C ILE A 25 -13.78 -22.44 0.79
N THR A 26 -14.75 -23.02 1.47
CA THR A 26 -16.10 -23.18 0.94
C THR A 26 -16.82 -21.84 0.79
N PHE A 27 -17.81 -21.77 -0.09
CA PHE A 27 -18.66 -20.60 -0.24
C PHE A 27 -19.38 -20.24 1.07
N GLU A 28 -19.83 -21.25 1.80
CA GLU A 28 -20.53 -21.11 3.07
C GLU A 28 -19.65 -20.47 4.13
N GLU A 29 -18.38 -20.87 4.24
CA GLU A 29 -17.40 -20.25 5.15
C GLU A 29 -17.13 -18.78 4.80
N LYS A 30 -16.95 -18.47 3.52
CA LYS A 30 -16.78 -17.09 3.04
C LYS A 30 -18.00 -16.24 3.39
N LEU A 31 -19.20 -16.76 3.13
CA LEU A 31 -20.47 -16.09 3.43
C LEU A 31 -20.63 -15.84 4.94
N GLU A 32 -20.35 -16.84 5.78
CA GLU A 32 -20.43 -16.71 7.24
C GLU A 32 -19.53 -15.58 7.76
N LYS A 33 -18.30 -15.48 7.25
CA LYS A 33 -17.35 -14.43 7.63
C LYS A 33 -17.79 -13.03 7.20
N VAL A 34 -18.32 -12.87 5.99
CA VAL A 34 -18.88 -11.60 5.51
C VAL A 34 -20.10 -11.19 6.34
N MET A 35 -20.98 -12.13 6.66
CA MET A 35 -22.13 -11.88 7.54
C MET A 35 -21.72 -11.54 8.97
N LEU A 36 -20.61 -12.12 9.46
CA LEU A 36 -20.03 -11.75 10.76
C LEU A 36 -19.61 -10.28 10.76
N ALA A 37 -18.86 -9.83 9.73
CA ALA A 37 -18.43 -8.43 9.62
C ALA A 37 -19.64 -7.46 9.58
N GLU A 38 -20.68 -7.80 8.79
CA GLU A 38 -21.91 -7.02 8.73
C GLU A 38 -22.61 -6.95 10.08
N LYS A 39 -22.77 -8.10 10.75
CA LYS A 39 -23.42 -8.19 12.07
C LYS A 39 -22.67 -7.34 13.10
N VAL A 40 -21.37 -7.49 13.18
CA VAL A 40 -20.52 -6.74 14.12
C VAL A 40 -20.65 -5.25 13.91
N ALA A 41 -20.58 -4.78 12.66
CA ALA A 41 -20.75 -3.37 12.33
C ALA A 41 -22.15 -2.85 12.75
N ARG A 42 -23.19 -3.65 12.51
CA ARG A 42 -24.58 -3.27 12.84
C ARG A 42 -24.84 -3.20 14.36
N GLU A 43 -24.19 -4.07 15.13
CA GLU A 43 -24.38 -4.19 16.58
C GLU A 43 -23.40 -3.31 17.38
N TYR A 44 -22.49 -2.60 16.72
CA TYR A 44 -21.43 -1.82 17.35
C TYR A 44 -21.97 -0.65 18.20
N ASP A 45 -22.89 0.13 17.65
CA ASP A 45 -23.48 1.30 18.31
C ASP A 45 -24.94 1.47 17.86
N PRO A 46 -25.88 1.86 18.76
CA PRO A 46 -27.27 2.06 18.39
C PRO A 46 -27.52 3.15 17.34
N ARG A 47 -26.56 4.03 17.09
CA ARG A 47 -26.61 5.05 16.04
C ARG A 47 -26.26 4.51 14.65
N ILE A 48 -25.83 3.26 14.53
CA ILE A 48 -25.64 2.63 13.21
C ILE A 48 -27.03 2.38 12.60
N LEU A 49 -27.36 3.19 11.62
CA LEU A 49 -28.63 3.10 10.90
C LEU A 49 -28.70 1.81 10.06
N LYS A 50 -27.60 1.51 9.35
CA LYS A 50 -27.49 0.30 8.53
C LYS A 50 -26.05 0.06 8.10
N VAL A 51 -25.77 -1.18 7.73
CA VAL A 51 -24.60 -1.53 6.88
C VAL A 51 -25.04 -1.41 5.43
N GLN A 52 -24.43 -0.52 4.69
CA GLN A 52 -24.74 -0.30 3.27
C GLN A 52 -24.18 -1.43 2.41
N ARG A 53 -23.00 -1.92 2.78
CA ARG A 53 -22.33 -2.99 2.08
C ARG A 53 -21.36 -3.74 3.00
N SER A 54 -21.38 -5.06 2.90
CA SER A 54 -20.34 -5.95 3.37
C SER A 54 -20.00 -6.88 2.22
N ALA A 55 -18.74 -6.93 1.83
CA ALA A 55 -18.33 -7.68 0.67
C ALA A 55 -16.98 -8.35 0.85
N TYR A 56 -16.80 -9.45 0.15
CA TYR A 56 -15.58 -10.23 0.08
C TYR A 56 -15.26 -10.57 -1.38
N GLY A 57 -13.99 -10.68 -1.68
CA GLY A 57 -13.49 -11.16 -2.96
C GLY A 57 -12.12 -11.80 -2.79
N ASP A 58 -11.87 -12.83 -3.57
CA ASP A 58 -10.58 -13.48 -3.65
C ASP A 58 -10.19 -13.73 -5.09
N ALA A 59 -8.89 -13.78 -5.35
CA ALA A 59 -8.36 -14.19 -6.63
C ALA A 59 -7.04 -14.94 -6.46
N THR A 60 -6.85 -15.92 -7.32
CA THR A 60 -5.57 -16.62 -7.49
C THR A 60 -5.10 -16.43 -8.92
N SER A 61 -3.84 -16.14 -9.10
CA SER A 61 -3.21 -15.93 -10.40
C SER A 61 -1.99 -16.82 -10.54
N ASP A 62 -1.91 -17.54 -11.65
CA ASP A 62 -0.70 -18.24 -12.08
C ASP A 62 0.06 -17.29 -13.01
N VAL A 63 1.31 -17.02 -12.67
CA VAL A 63 2.18 -16.10 -13.42
C VAL A 63 3.34 -16.89 -14.00
N MET A 64 3.55 -16.74 -15.31
CA MET A 64 4.71 -17.29 -16.01
C MET A 64 5.40 -16.20 -16.81
N ILE A 65 6.70 -16.04 -16.59
CA ILE A 65 7.55 -15.11 -17.32
C ILE A 65 8.64 -15.90 -18.03
N VAL A 66 8.67 -15.81 -19.36
CA VAL A 66 9.66 -16.48 -20.21
C VAL A 66 10.31 -15.44 -21.10
N SER A 67 11.64 -15.48 -21.21
CA SER A 67 12.41 -14.59 -22.06
C SER A 67 13.40 -15.37 -22.92
N THR A 68 13.69 -14.86 -24.12
CA THR A 68 14.74 -15.38 -25.02
C THR A 68 16.15 -15.23 -24.41
N GLU A 69 16.29 -14.41 -23.38
CA GLU A 69 17.52 -14.27 -22.58
C GLU A 69 17.68 -15.38 -21.53
N GLY A 70 16.81 -16.42 -21.56
CA GLY A 70 16.93 -17.62 -20.72
C GLY A 70 16.26 -17.50 -19.35
N VAL A 71 15.42 -16.49 -19.13
CA VAL A 71 14.57 -16.43 -17.92
C VAL A 71 13.37 -17.36 -18.06
N GLU A 72 13.13 -18.17 -17.05
CA GLU A 72 11.91 -18.95 -16.88
C GLU A 72 11.50 -18.87 -15.40
N ALA A 73 10.44 -18.11 -15.10
CA ALA A 73 9.90 -17.94 -13.76
C ALA A 73 8.42 -18.29 -13.75
N GLU A 74 8.00 -19.13 -12.82
CA GLU A 74 6.61 -19.57 -12.64
C GLU A 74 6.27 -19.44 -11.15
N TYR A 75 5.20 -18.73 -10.83
CA TYR A 75 4.71 -18.61 -9.46
C TYR A 75 3.20 -18.40 -9.40
N GLN A 76 2.61 -18.82 -8.29
CA GLN A 76 1.22 -18.56 -7.97
C GLN A 76 1.12 -17.43 -6.98
N SER A 77 0.09 -16.60 -7.12
CA SER A 77 -0.18 -15.46 -6.25
C SER A 77 -1.67 -15.40 -5.93
N SER A 78 -2.00 -15.45 -4.64
CA SER A 78 -3.38 -15.34 -4.16
C SER A 78 -3.54 -14.10 -3.29
N TYR A 79 -4.73 -13.49 -3.29
CA TYR A 79 -5.11 -12.47 -2.34
C TYR A 79 -6.59 -12.59 -1.97
N PHE A 80 -6.90 -12.13 -0.78
CA PHE A 80 -8.22 -12.12 -0.17
C PHE A 80 -8.50 -10.71 0.30
N GLN A 81 -9.68 -10.19 -0.01
CA GLN A 81 -10.06 -8.85 0.41
C GLN A 81 -11.47 -8.85 0.99
N SER A 82 -11.71 -8.02 1.98
CA SER A 82 -13.04 -7.78 2.52
C SER A 82 -13.17 -6.31 2.90
N TYR A 83 -14.39 -5.77 2.80
CA TYR A 83 -14.69 -4.43 3.24
C TYR A 83 -16.11 -4.28 3.75
N VAL A 84 -16.30 -3.29 4.61
CA VAL A 84 -17.60 -2.90 5.16
C VAL A 84 -17.79 -1.40 4.98
N ILE A 85 -19.01 -1.01 4.63
CA ILE A 85 -19.50 0.37 4.61
C ILE A 85 -20.65 0.47 5.61
N ALA A 86 -20.42 1.18 6.70
CA ALA A 86 -21.43 1.44 7.73
C ALA A 86 -21.96 2.88 7.62
N LEU A 87 -23.23 3.09 7.88
CA LEU A 87 -23.87 4.39 7.94
C LEU A 87 -24.41 4.62 9.33
N ALA A 88 -23.94 5.67 10.00
CA ALA A 88 -24.46 6.15 11.27
C ALA A 88 -25.37 7.36 11.07
N GLU A 89 -26.37 7.50 11.93
CA GLU A 89 -27.31 8.63 11.95
C GLU A 89 -27.54 9.10 13.38
N GLU A 90 -27.45 10.41 13.59
CA GLU A 90 -27.86 11.06 14.84
C GLU A 90 -28.54 12.37 14.50
N GLU A 91 -29.76 12.57 14.99
CA GLU A 91 -30.62 13.70 14.64
C GLU A 91 -30.85 13.82 13.12
N SER A 92 -30.23 14.81 12.47
CA SER A 92 -30.30 15.03 11.02
C SER A 92 -28.96 14.78 10.31
N GLN A 93 -27.93 14.38 11.05
CA GLN A 93 -26.59 14.13 10.50
C GLN A 93 -26.45 12.66 10.17
N ARG A 94 -25.82 12.40 9.02
CA ARG A 94 -25.48 11.06 8.54
C ARG A 94 -24.03 11.02 8.14
N GLU A 95 -23.33 10.03 8.67
CA GLU A 95 -21.90 9.86 8.42
C GLU A 95 -21.62 8.40 8.00
N GLU A 96 -20.71 8.26 7.06
CA GLU A 96 -20.31 6.97 6.51
C GLU A 96 -18.93 6.60 7.01
N GLY A 97 -18.78 5.34 7.42
CA GLY A 97 -17.48 4.77 7.77
C GLY A 97 -17.14 3.60 6.84
N PHE A 98 -15.91 3.56 6.38
CA PHE A 98 -15.38 2.53 5.51
C PHE A 98 -14.16 1.89 6.16
N ALA A 99 -14.12 0.56 6.16
CA ALA A 99 -12.94 -0.21 6.53
C ALA A 99 -12.76 -1.40 5.59
N PHE A 100 -11.52 -1.77 5.35
CA PHE A 100 -11.16 -2.90 4.49
C PHE A 100 -9.89 -3.58 4.99
N ASP A 101 -9.69 -4.81 4.55
CA ASP A 101 -8.42 -5.51 4.68
C ASP A 101 -8.13 -6.32 3.42
N VAL A 102 -6.83 -6.48 3.12
CA VAL A 102 -6.32 -7.28 2.01
C VAL A 102 -5.14 -8.10 2.51
N VAL A 103 -5.25 -9.41 2.39
CA VAL A 103 -4.26 -10.37 2.90
C VAL A 103 -3.90 -11.43 1.86
N ARG A 104 -2.76 -12.10 2.06
CA ARG A 104 -2.30 -13.22 1.22
C ARG A 104 -2.83 -14.58 1.68
N SER A 105 -3.46 -14.64 2.85
CA SER A 105 -4.01 -15.86 3.43
C SER A 105 -5.32 -15.55 4.13
N PHE A 106 -6.36 -16.37 3.87
CA PHE A 106 -7.71 -16.13 4.39
C PHE A 106 -7.78 -16.15 5.93
N ASP A 107 -6.98 -17.01 6.57
CA ASP A 107 -6.90 -17.13 8.03
C ASP A 107 -6.32 -15.88 8.72
N LYS A 108 -5.64 -15.02 7.95
CA LYS A 108 -5.09 -13.74 8.45
C LYS A 108 -6.10 -12.60 8.42
N MET A 109 -7.24 -12.77 7.74
CA MET A 109 -8.25 -11.72 7.65
C MET A 109 -9.10 -11.67 8.91
N ASN A 110 -9.13 -10.52 9.56
CA ASN A 110 -9.98 -10.30 10.72
C ASN A 110 -11.29 -9.60 10.35
N PHE A 111 -12.29 -10.36 10.01
CA PHE A 111 -13.60 -9.85 9.62
C PHE A 111 -14.31 -9.05 10.71
N ARG A 112 -14.05 -9.37 11.99
CA ARG A 112 -14.60 -8.63 13.13
C ARG A 112 -14.04 -7.22 13.16
N ASP A 113 -12.72 -7.07 13.08
CA ASP A 113 -12.06 -5.77 13.13
C ASP A 113 -12.52 -4.86 11.97
N ILE A 114 -12.72 -5.43 10.77
CA ILE A 114 -13.26 -4.68 9.62
C ILE A 114 -14.64 -4.12 9.93
N GLY A 115 -15.53 -4.93 10.55
CA GLY A 115 -16.87 -4.48 10.94
C GLY A 115 -16.84 -3.41 12.02
N GLU A 116 -16.06 -3.62 13.07
CA GLU A 116 -15.91 -2.69 14.20
C GLU A 116 -15.30 -1.35 13.72
N GLU A 117 -14.25 -1.39 12.92
CA GLU A 117 -13.60 -0.18 12.42
C GLU A 117 -14.48 0.65 11.48
N ALA A 118 -15.25 0.00 10.59
CA ALA A 118 -16.20 0.71 9.74
C ALA A 118 -17.27 1.43 10.56
N ALA A 119 -17.81 0.76 11.57
CA ALA A 119 -18.82 1.35 12.46
C ALA A 119 -18.24 2.46 13.33
N ASP A 120 -17.05 2.27 13.90
CA ASP A 120 -16.35 3.29 14.70
C ASP A 120 -16.09 4.56 13.90
N LYS A 121 -15.59 4.42 12.67
CA LYS A 121 -15.38 5.57 11.75
C LYS A 121 -16.68 6.32 11.48
N ALA A 122 -17.79 5.63 11.22
CA ALA A 122 -19.08 6.26 10.98
C ALA A 122 -19.57 7.03 12.21
N VAL A 123 -19.52 6.40 13.39
CA VAL A 123 -20.00 6.98 14.65
C VAL A 123 -19.12 8.15 15.11
N SER A 124 -17.82 8.03 14.98
CA SER A 124 -16.85 9.06 15.40
C SER A 124 -16.98 10.38 14.63
N MET A 125 -17.57 10.35 13.44
CA MET A 125 -17.81 11.54 12.61
C MET A 125 -19.10 12.27 12.95
N LEU A 126 -20.02 11.64 13.70
CA LEU A 126 -21.24 12.29 14.14
C LEU A 126 -20.91 13.47 15.09
N GLY A 127 -21.58 14.58 14.90
CA GLY A 127 -21.31 15.82 15.66
C GLY A 127 -20.06 16.58 15.21
N ALA A 128 -19.40 16.17 14.12
CA ALA A 128 -18.25 16.85 13.59
C ALA A 128 -18.56 18.32 13.25
N ARG A 129 -17.63 19.22 13.57
CA ARG A 129 -17.77 20.67 13.37
C ARG A 129 -16.47 21.23 12.76
N PRO A 130 -16.58 22.25 11.88
CA PRO A 130 -15.41 22.98 11.43
C PRO A 130 -14.65 23.59 12.64
N ILE A 131 -13.35 23.50 12.60
CA ILE A 131 -12.45 24.16 13.56
C ILE A 131 -11.82 25.40 12.92
N ALA A 132 -11.40 26.35 13.75
CA ALA A 132 -10.64 27.49 13.27
C ALA A 132 -9.29 27.05 12.69
N SER A 133 -8.78 27.78 11.70
CA SER A 133 -7.44 27.54 11.15
C SER A 133 -6.39 27.71 12.25
N GLU A 134 -5.63 26.67 12.52
CA GLU A 134 -4.63 26.63 13.57
C GLU A 134 -3.46 25.72 13.17
N LYS A 135 -2.27 26.01 13.65
CA LYS A 135 -1.10 25.14 13.47
C LYS A 135 -0.99 24.19 14.64
N LEU A 136 -1.32 22.94 14.42
CA LEU A 136 -1.32 21.88 15.44
C LEU A 136 -0.42 20.72 15.02
N PRO A 137 0.11 19.95 15.99
CA PRO A 137 0.62 18.63 15.72
C PRO A 137 -0.50 17.74 15.16
N ILE A 138 -0.14 16.88 14.21
CA ILE A 138 -1.06 15.91 13.62
C ILE A 138 -0.53 14.49 13.78
N ILE A 139 -1.44 13.56 14.00
CA ILE A 139 -1.23 12.13 13.89
C ILE A 139 -2.05 11.67 12.68
N LEU A 140 -1.41 11.01 11.72
CA LEU A 140 -2.11 10.38 10.61
C LEU A 140 -2.49 8.97 11.02
N ASP A 141 -3.76 8.61 10.86
CA ASP A 141 -4.16 7.21 10.96
C ASP A 141 -3.42 6.36 9.92
N ARG A 142 -3.31 5.04 10.16
CA ARG A 142 -2.53 4.13 9.31
C ARG A 142 -2.89 4.20 7.83
N GLU A 143 -4.19 4.29 7.51
CA GLU A 143 -4.66 4.38 6.13
C GLU A 143 -4.23 5.70 5.49
N ILE A 144 -4.42 6.81 6.19
CA ILE A 144 -4.02 8.13 5.71
C ILE A 144 -2.50 8.23 5.58
N ALA A 145 -1.75 7.64 6.51
CA ALA A 145 -0.30 7.55 6.40
C ALA A 145 0.13 6.75 5.15
N ALA A 146 -0.56 5.65 4.84
CA ALA A 146 -0.32 4.86 3.62
C ALA A 146 -0.69 5.64 2.35
N GLU A 147 -1.81 6.37 2.34
CA GLU A 147 -2.18 7.23 1.21
C GLU A 147 -1.15 8.34 0.95
N VAL A 148 -0.69 9.02 2.00
CA VAL A 148 0.39 10.01 1.90
C VAL A 148 1.68 9.37 1.40
N LEU A 149 2.02 8.17 1.92
CA LEU A 149 3.19 7.42 1.46
C LEU A 149 3.07 7.02 -0.02
N SER A 150 1.88 6.75 -0.53
CA SER A 150 1.68 6.46 -1.96
C SER A 150 2.06 7.63 -2.86
N VAL A 151 1.80 8.87 -2.43
CA VAL A 151 2.27 10.09 -3.13
C VAL A 151 3.79 10.18 -3.07
N VAL A 152 4.38 9.92 -1.90
CA VAL A 152 5.86 9.91 -1.73
C VAL A 152 6.49 8.79 -2.58
N ALA A 153 5.85 7.63 -2.67
CA ALA A 153 6.30 6.55 -3.55
C ALA A 153 6.42 7.02 -5.01
N GLY A 154 5.43 7.76 -5.51
CA GLY A 154 5.51 8.35 -6.85
C GLY A 154 6.74 9.27 -7.04
N ILE A 155 7.12 10.03 -6.00
CA ILE A 155 8.29 10.90 -5.99
C ILE A 155 9.60 10.10 -5.98
N LEU A 156 9.62 8.93 -5.32
CA LEU A 156 10.77 8.03 -5.22
C LEU A 156 11.00 7.16 -6.47
N SER A 157 10.15 7.31 -7.50
CA SER A 157 10.31 6.60 -8.76
C SER A 157 11.44 7.16 -9.60
N ALA A 158 12.41 6.33 -9.99
CA ALA A 158 13.45 6.72 -10.94
C ALA A 158 12.86 7.23 -12.28
N ARG A 159 11.69 6.71 -12.68
CA ARG A 159 10.98 7.19 -13.88
C ARG A 159 10.51 8.63 -13.71
N ALA A 160 10.03 9.03 -12.53
CA ALA A 160 9.65 10.40 -12.24
C ALA A 160 10.86 11.32 -12.24
N VAL A 161 11.98 10.89 -11.69
CA VAL A 161 13.25 11.62 -11.70
C VAL A 161 13.75 11.87 -13.12
N ILE A 162 13.83 10.84 -13.97
CA ILE A 162 14.25 10.95 -15.39
C ILE A 162 13.35 11.94 -16.15
N LYS A 163 12.04 12.00 -15.82
CA LYS A 163 11.08 12.91 -16.43
C LYS A 163 11.07 14.31 -15.83
N GLN A 164 11.94 14.62 -14.87
CA GLN A 164 11.96 15.90 -14.13
C GLN A 164 10.61 16.18 -13.41
N LYS A 165 9.97 15.12 -12.89
CA LYS A 165 8.68 15.15 -12.19
C LYS A 165 8.78 14.63 -10.76
N SER A 166 9.93 14.80 -10.13
CA SER A 166 10.18 14.37 -8.76
C SER A 166 10.77 15.51 -7.94
N LEU A 167 10.16 15.79 -6.78
CA LEU A 167 10.72 16.68 -5.77
C LEU A 167 12.10 16.23 -5.27
N PHE A 168 12.41 14.94 -5.40
CA PHE A 168 13.67 14.35 -4.94
C PHE A 168 14.72 14.18 -6.04
N ALA A 169 14.49 14.74 -7.25
CA ALA A 169 15.51 14.75 -8.29
C ALA A 169 16.81 15.41 -7.77
N ASP A 170 17.95 14.78 -8.06
CA ASP A 170 19.31 15.25 -7.69
C ASP A 170 19.55 15.39 -6.17
N LYS A 171 18.76 14.72 -5.32
CA LYS A 171 18.89 14.79 -3.85
C LYS A 171 19.44 13.54 -3.19
N VAL A 172 19.98 12.59 -3.95
CA VAL A 172 20.66 11.41 -3.37
C VAL A 172 21.81 11.87 -2.46
N GLY A 173 21.87 11.31 -1.25
CA GLY A 173 22.82 11.69 -0.21
C GLY A 173 22.39 12.92 0.62
N GLN A 174 21.27 13.55 0.31
CA GLN A 174 20.76 14.71 1.03
C GLN A 174 19.64 14.33 2.00
N LYS A 175 19.45 15.18 3.01
CA LYS A 175 18.35 15.08 3.94
C LYS A 175 17.03 15.51 3.27
N VAL A 176 16.06 14.59 3.19
CA VAL A 176 14.74 14.80 2.58
C VAL A 176 13.57 14.62 3.57
N ALA A 177 13.85 14.06 4.74
CA ALA A 177 12.85 13.80 5.78
C ALA A 177 13.45 13.96 7.19
N SER A 178 12.63 13.76 8.22
CA SER A 178 13.10 13.67 9.61
C SER A 178 14.06 12.49 9.77
N PRO A 179 15.07 12.56 10.67
CA PRO A 179 15.92 11.42 11.01
C PRO A 179 15.16 10.21 11.56
N LEU A 180 13.90 10.37 11.96
CA LEU A 180 13.04 9.28 12.42
C LEU A 180 12.39 8.50 11.27
N VAL A 181 12.54 8.96 10.02
CA VAL A 181 11.88 8.38 8.86
C VAL A 181 12.85 7.51 8.07
N THR A 182 12.55 6.23 7.98
CA THR A 182 13.18 5.28 7.06
C THR A 182 12.10 4.69 6.17
N ILE A 183 12.26 4.81 4.85
CA ILE A 183 11.31 4.31 3.84
C ILE A 183 11.95 3.16 3.09
N ILE A 184 11.24 2.05 3.03
CA ILE A 184 11.69 0.79 2.44
C ILE A 184 10.66 0.35 1.41
N ASP A 185 11.12 -0.12 0.26
CA ASP A 185 10.34 -0.88 -0.71
C ASP A 185 10.84 -2.32 -0.70
N ASP A 186 9.96 -3.28 -0.36
CA ASP A 186 10.36 -4.67 -0.14
C ASP A 186 9.48 -5.64 -0.93
N GLY A 187 9.97 -6.03 -2.11
CA GLY A 187 9.32 -7.03 -2.95
C GLY A 187 9.45 -8.47 -2.44
N THR A 188 10.19 -8.68 -1.34
CA THR A 188 10.41 -10.01 -0.72
C THR A 188 9.71 -10.16 0.63
N MET A 189 8.92 -9.16 1.04
CA MET A 189 8.22 -9.13 2.32
C MET A 189 7.29 -10.34 2.46
N GLU A 190 7.48 -11.15 3.52
CA GLU A 190 6.60 -12.26 3.82
C GLU A 190 5.15 -11.78 4.05
N GLY A 191 4.19 -12.38 3.34
CA GLY A 191 2.78 -11.96 3.40
C GLY A 191 2.47 -10.63 2.71
N GLY A 192 3.45 -9.96 2.11
CA GLY A 192 3.24 -8.71 1.38
C GLY A 192 2.43 -8.90 0.10
N ILE A 193 1.46 -8.01 -0.14
CA ILE A 193 0.51 -8.14 -1.26
C ILE A 193 1.22 -8.09 -2.62
N SER A 194 2.27 -7.28 -2.73
CA SER A 194 3.06 -7.14 -3.96
C SER A 194 4.36 -7.95 -3.95
N THR A 195 4.44 -8.98 -3.10
CA THR A 195 5.60 -9.88 -3.05
C THR A 195 5.55 -10.87 -4.20
N ALA A 196 6.67 -11.01 -4.91
CA ALA A 196 6.89 -12.02 -5.93
C ALA A 196 8.37 -12.39 -6.04
N ILE A 197 8.68 -13.47 -6.75
CA ILE A 197 10.07 -13.90 -6.97
C ILE A 197 10.82 -13.00 -7.97
N VAL A 198 10.09 -12.50 -8.97
CA VAL A 198 10.60 -11.58 -10.00
C VAL A 198 9.55 -10.52 -10.31
N ASP A 199 9.99 -9.39 -10.81
CA ASP A 199 9.14 -8.35 -11.38
C ASP A 199 8.65 -8.74 -12.80
N ASP A 200 7.83 -7.91 -13.42
CA ASP A 200 7.26 -8.16 -14.75
C ASP A 200 8.29 -8.09 -15.92
N GLU A 201 9.55 -7.84 -15.61
CA GLU A 201 10.70 -7.93 -16.54
C GLU A 201 11.54 -9.19 -16.30
N GLY A 202 11.24 -9.99 -15.27
CA GLY A 202 12.04 -11.15 -14.86
C GLY A 202 13.25 -10.79 -13.99
N THR A 203 13.29 -9.58 -13.45
CA THR A 203 14.32 -9.15 -12.49
C THR A 203 13.94 -9.63 -11.09
N PRO A 204 14.86 -10.28 -10.33
CA PRO A 204 14.58 -10.67 -8.95
C PRO A 204 14.10 -9.47 -8.11
N MET A 205 12.98 -9.64 -7.42
CA MET A 205 12.53 -8.65 -6.45
C MET A 205 13.47 -8.63 -5.26
N GLN A 206 13.58 -7.47 -4.60
CA GLN A 206 14.49 -7.29 -3.48
C GLN A 206 13.94 -6.27 -2.48
N ARG A 207 14.59 -6.22 -1.33
CA ARG A 207 14.37 -5.20 -0.31
C ARG A 207 15.31 -4.01 -0.56
N THR A 208 14.75 -2.85 -0.82
CA THR A 208 15.47 -1.61 -1.15
C THR A 208 15.18 -0.54 -0.11
N VAL A 209 16.21 -0.06 0.60
CA VAL A 209 16.08 1.11 1.48
C VAL A 209 16.21 2.36 0.62
N LEU A 210 15.13 3.12 0.49
CA LEU A 210 15.06 4.33 -0.35
C LEU A 210 15.46 5.58 0.43
N VAL A 211 15.00 5.68 1.68
CA VAL A 211 15.37 6.74 2.62
C VAL A 211 15.80 6.07 3.91
N ASP A 212 16.97 6.40 4.42
CA ASP A 212 17.47 5.92 5.71
C ASP A 212 17.70 7.08 6.66
N SER A 213 17.04 7.06 7.82
CA SER A 213 17.17 8.10 8.84
C SER A 213 17.05 9.52 8.26
N GLY A 214 16.12 9.69 7.33
CA GLY A 214 15.84 10.95 6.64
C GLY A 214 16.76 11.28 5.47
N ILE A 215 17.76 10.46 5.16
CA ILE A 215 18.69 10.66 4.03
C ILE A 215 18.21 9.84 2.84
N LEU A 216 18.07 10.46 1.67
CA LEU A 216 17.74 9.78 0.43
C LEU A 216 18.92 8.94 -0.03
N LEU A 217 18.76 7.62 -0.12
CA LEU A 217 19.80 6.71 -0.60
C LEU A 217 19.71 6.44 -2.11
N GLY A 218 18.50 6.51 -2.66
CA GLY A 218 18.26 6.23 -4.07
C GLY A 218 16.78 6.20 -4.43
N TYR A 219 16.51 5.61 -5.57
CA TYR A 219 15.17 5.47 -6.13
C TYR A 219 14.90 3.99 -6.42
N TYR A 220 13.65 3.60 -6.56
CA TYR A 220 13.35 2.28 -7.10
C TYR A 220 13.37 2.31 -8.63
N HIS A 221 13.83 1.20 -9.22
CA HIS A 221 14.17 1.09 -10.65
C HIS A 221 13.56 -0.15 -11.29
N ASN A 222 13.09 0.01 -12.52
CA ASN A 222 13.01 -1.09 -13.48
C ASN A 222 14.26 -1.12 -14.36
N SER A 223 14.37 -2.08 -15.28
CA SER A 223 15.54 -2.23 -16.15
C SER A 223 15.80 -0.98 -17.01
N TYR A 224 14.76 -0.37 -17.58
CA TYR A 224 14.90 0.85 -18.38
C TYR A 224 15.48 2.02 -17.58
N THR A 225 14.95 2.29 -16.40
CA THR A 225 15.41 3.41 -15.58
C THR A 225 16.79 3.16 -14.99
N ALA A 226 17.09 1.91 -14.63
CA ALA A 226 18.40 1.50 -14.16
C ALA A 226 19.48 1.72 -15.22
N ASN A 227 19.24 1.26 -16.45
CA ASN A 227 20.15 1.47 -17.59
C ASN A 227 20.37 2.97 -17.87
N ARG A 228 19.31 3.79 -17.83
CA ARG A 228 19.38 5.24 -18.05
C ARG A 228 20.21 5.96 -17.01
N MET A 229 20.22 5.49 -15.78
CA MET A 229 20.92 6.12 -14.64
C MET A 229 22.25 5.42 -14.31
N GLY A 230 22.61 4.35 -15.03
CA GLY A 230 23.87 3.63 -14.84
C GLY A 230 23.94 2.84 -13.52
N VAL A 231 22.79 2.37 -13.02
CA VAL A 231 22.66 1.57 -11.79
C VAL A 231 22.03 0.21 -12.08
N THR A 232 21.88 -0.62 -11.06
CA THR A 232 21.20 -1.91 -11.16
C THR A 232 19.70 -1.75 -10.91
N SER A 233 18.85 -2.51 -11.63
CA SER A 233 17.41 -2.58 -11.37
C SER A 233 17.14 -3.07 -9.94
N THR A 234 16.12 -2.52 -9.31
CA THR A 234 15.68 -2.92 -7.98
C THR A 234 14.51 -3.92 -8.01
N GLY A 235 14.16 -4.46 -9.21
CA GLY A 235 13.05 -5.39 -9.36
C GLY A 235 11.69 -4.72 -9.24
N ASN A 236 11.57 -3.52 -9.81
CA ASN A 236 10.35 -2.72 -9.74
C ASN A 236 9.68 -2.53 -11.12
N GLY A 237 9.91 -3.43 -12.06
CA GLY A 237 9.20 -3.49 -13.33
C GLY A 237 7.74 -3.92 -13.11
N THR A 238 6.77 -3.09 -13.48
CA THR A 238 5.35 -3.34 -13.21
C THR A 238 4.49 -3.12 -14.45
N ARG A 239 3.58 -4.06 -14.76
CA ARG A 239 2.54 -3.94 -15.79
C ARG A 239 1.18 -3.67 -15.15
N TYR A 240 0.52 -2.64 -15.62
CA TYR A 240 -0.85 -2.33 -15.21
C TYR A 240 -1.92 -3.00 -16.09
N GLY A 241 -1.56 -4.08 -16.75
CA GLY A 241 -2.44 -4.88 -17.58
C GLY A 241 -1.71 -5.50 -18.78
N SER A 242 -2.30 -6.51 -19.39
CA SER A 242 -1.71 -7.33 -20.47
C SER A 242 -1.27 -6.55 -21.72
N ARG A 243 -1.85 -5.35 -21.93
CA ARG A 243 -1.52 -4.49 -23.09
C ARG A 243 -0.66 -3.28 -22.74
N SER A 244 -0.30 -3.11 -21.47
CA SER A 244 0.55 -2.00 -21.04
C SER A 244 2.03 -2.30 -21.29
N THR A 245 2.82 -1.25 -21.53
CA THR A 245 4.27 -1.34 -21.42
C THR A 245 4.67 -1.47 -19.95
N VAL A 246 5.83 -2.09 -19.69
CA VAL A 246 6.36 -2.17 -18.32
C VAL A 246 6.63 -0.76 -17.80
N GLY A 247 6.05 -0.46 -16.66
CA GLY A 247 6.29 0.75 -15.88
C GLY A 247 7.38 0.54 -14.83
N CYS A 248 7.52 1.52 -13.95
CA CYS A 248 8.35 1.43 -12.76
C CYS A 248 7.46 1.80 -11.57
N GLY A 249 7.14 0.83 -10.74
CA GLY A 249 6.21 0.97 -9.60
C GLY A 249 6.80 0.40 -8.31
N PRO A 250 6.33 0.87 -7.15
CA PRO A 250 6.72 0.29 -5.87
C PRO A 250 6.16 -1.11 -5.72
N THR A 251 6.76 -1.89 -4.82
CA THR A 251 6.24 -3.17 -4.35
C THR A 251 5.52 -2.98 -3.01
N ASN A 252 5.99 -3.57 -1.92
CA ASN A 252 5.47 -3.31 -0.60
C ASN A 252 6.28 -2.17 0.03
N ILE A 253 5.83 -0.93 -0.21
CA ILE A 253 6.50 0.26 0.33
C ILE A 253 5.93 0.62 1.70
N TYR A 254 6.80 0.87 2.67
CA TYR A 254 6.41 1.20 4.03
C TYR A 254 7.41 2.13 4.72
N ILE A 255 6.92 2.82 5.75
CA ILE A 255 7.77 3.51 6.73
C ILE A 255 8.13 2.50 7.81
N GLN A 256 9.42 2.35 8.09
CA GLN A 256 9.88 1.44 9.15
C GLN A 256 9.20 1.81 10.48
N PRO A 257 8.54 0.86 11.16
CA PRO A 257 7.87 1.13 12.43
C PRO A 257 8.83 1.66 13.49
N GLY A 258 8.35 2.64 14.25
CA GLY A 258 8.97 3.08 15.50
C GLY A 258 8.57 2.19 16.69
N ILE A 259 8.83 2.68 17.89
CA ILE A 259 8.54 1.94 19.14
C ILE A 259 7.21 2.36 19.78
N ALA A 260 6.68 3.53 19.46
CA ALA A 260 5.44 4.05 20.03
C ALA A 260 4.22 3.44 19.32
N ASN A 261 3.21 3.05 20.09
CA ASN A 261 1.90 2.68 19.57
C ASN A 261 0.99 3.93 19.38
N LYS A 262 -0.21 3.73 18.81
CA LYS A 262 -1.15 4.82 18.50
C LYS A 262 -1.58 5.56 19.77
N GLU A 263 -1.92 4.84 20.81
CA GLU A 263 -2.38 5.37 22.10
C GLU A 263 -1.28 6.22 22.75
N GLU A 264 -0.05 5.72 22.81
CA GLU A 264 1.10 6.47 23.33
C GLU A 264 1.37 7.75 22.54
N MET A 265 1.20 7.71 21.21
CA MET A 265 1.34 8.91 20.38
C MET A 265 0.25 9.94 20.70
N ILE A 266 -1.01 9.51 20.85
CA ILE A 266 -2.14 10.39 21.22
C ILE A 266 -1.90 11.01 22.60
N ASP A 267 -1.55 10.20 23.59
CA ASP A 267 -1.31 10.64 24.98
C ASP A 267 -0.11 11.58 25.10
N SER A 268 0.84 11.51 24.18
CA SER A 268 1.99 12.42 24.15
C SER A 268 1.62 13.87 23.75
N LEU A 269 0.43 14.07 23.19
CA LEU A 269 -0.04 15.37 22.73
C LEU A 269 -0.99 16.01 23.74
N SER A 270 -0.64 17.17 24.28
CA SER A 270 -1.58 17.97 25.07
C SER A 270 -2.74 18.51 24.22
N ARG A 271 -2.50 18.76 22.94
CA ARG A 271 -3.47 19.17 21.92
C ARG A 271 -2.93 18.84 20.54
N GLY A 272 -3.77 18.27 19.68
CA GLY A 272 -3.41 17.84 18.33
C GLY A 272 -4.63 17.38 17.56
N LEU A 273 -4.41 16.87 16.36
CA LEU A 273 -5.45 16.29 15.51
C LEU A 273 -5.05 14.87 15.13
N LEU A 274 -5.97 13.93 15.27
CA LEU A 274 -5.91 12.63 14.63
C LEU A 274 -6.67 12.73 13.31
N ILE A 275 -5.98 12.49 12.19
CA ILE A 275 -6.54 12.58 10.85
C ILE A 275 -6.96 11.17 10.41
N ASN A 276 -8.26 10.94 10.35
CA ASN A 276 -8.85 9.65 9.97
C ASN A 276 -9.34 9.62 8.51
N SER A 277 -9.44 10.78 7.86
CA SER A 277 -9.85 10.89 6.47
C SER A 277 -9.28 12.14 5.84
N VAL A 278 -8.91 12.07 4.57
CA VAL A 278 -8.43 13.19 3.77
C VAL A 278 -9.12 13.17 2.41
N MET A 279 -9.65 14.31 1.99
CA MET A 279 -10.16 14.48 0.63
C MET A 279 -9.14 15.21 -0.22
N GLY A 280 -9.00 14.81 -1.49
CA GLY A 280 -8.19 15.57 -2.46
C GLY A 280 -6.73 15.19 -2.56
N LEU A 281 -6.24 14.11 -1.92
CA LEU A 281 -4.84 13.67 -2.05
C LEU A 281 -4.41 13.41 -3.52
N HIS A 282 -5.36 13.11 -4.41
CA HIS A 282 -5.09 12.99 -5.85
C HIS A 282 -4.66 14.32 -6.50
N THR A 283 -4.84 15.46 -5.84
CA THR A 283 -4.37 16.77 -6.29
C THR A 283 -2.92 17.05 -5.91
N ALA A 284 -2.30 16.17 -5.10
CA ALA A 284 -0.93 16.34 -4.67
C ALA A 284 0.03 16.45 -5.87
N ASN A 285 0.84 17.49 -5.85
CA ASN A 285 1.81 17.76 -6.90
C ASN A 285 3.17 17.14 -6.54
N PRO A 286 3.62 16.08 -7.25
CA PRO A 286 4.87 15.39 -6.93
C PRO A 286 6.12 16.23 -7.24
N ILE A 287 5.98 17.39 -7.87
CA ILE A 287 7.09 18.27 -8.23
C ILE A 287 7.31 19.35 -7.16
N SER A 288 6.23 20.00 -6.73
CA SER A 288 6.30 21.08 -5.72
C SER A 288 6.12 20.55 -4.30
N GLY A 289 5.47 19.41 -4.14
CA GLY A 289 5.07 18.87 -2.83
C GLY A 289 3.80 19.51 -2.27
N ASP A 290 3.15 20.36 -3.05
CA ASP A 290 1.90 21.00 -2.63
C ASP A 290 0.71 20.06 -2.81
N PHE A 291 -0.25 20.16 -1.92
CA PHE A 291 -1.59 19.57 -2.03
C PHE A 291 -2.62 20.49 -1.39
N SER A 292 -3.83 20.43 -1.88
CA SER A 292 -4.95 21.28 -1.41
C SER A 292 -6.19 20.43 -1.16
#